data_5c61d746b0ba76d443dca1420ec4bf45
#
_entry.id   5c61d746b0ba76d443dca1420ec4bf45
#
_cell.length_a   1.000
_cell.length_b   1.000
_cell.length_c   1.000
_cell.angle_alpha   90.00
_cell.angle_beta   90.00
_cell.angle_gamma   90.00
#
_symmetry.space_group_name_H-M   'P 1'
#
loop_
_entity.id
_entity.type
_entity.pdbx_description
1 polymer ?
#
loop_
_entity_poly.entity_id
_entity_poly.type
_entity_poly.pdbx_seq_one_letter_code
_entity_poly.pdbx_strand_id
1 'polypeptide(L)'
;FICGGAFDGLEKIIEKRLDEKAIGFGANVQSKKEKNVSQLLAQVQPHDILKFGIIPELVGRLPVIAPLNALQREDLVRILQEPKNALVKQYKKLLEYDDVDLEFTEDALNAIADKAIERNIGARGLRAVMEGLLTKVMYEIPSDETVVKAVVTKECVEGTAEPELTHDPDKINYSVKLNPGRSESRSESGTPKSAS
;
A
#
# COMPACT_ATOMS: atom_id res chain seq x y z
N PHE A 1 23.41 10.51 -2.10
CA PHE A 1 22.24 10.97 -1.33
C PHE A 1 21.03 11.10 -2.26
N ILE A 2 19.88 10.62 -1.81
CA ILE A 2 18.60 10.79 -2.48
C ILE A 2 17.69 11.53 -1.49
N CYS A 3 17.23 12.72 -1.89
CA CYS A 3 16.31 13.55 -1.09
C CYS A 3 14.98 13.62 -1.81
N GLY A 4 13.89 13.48 -1.09
CA GLY A 4 12.54 13.55 -1.66
C GLY A 4 11.62 14.42 -0.80
N GLY A 5 10.59 14.99 -1.41
CA GLY A 5 9.57 15.80 -0.75
C GLY A 5 8.34 15.95 -1.63
N ALA A 6 7.22 16.35 -1.05
CA ALA A 6 5.97 16.61 -1.78
C ALA A 6 6.05 17.90 -2.61
N PHE A 7 6.75 18.91 -2.12
CA PHE A 7 6.89 20.22 -2.75
C PHE A 7 5.55 20.86 -3.11
N ASP A 8 4.58 20.80 -2.19
CA ASP A 8 3.24 21.33 -2.41
C ASP A 8 3.29 22.83 -2.75
N GLY A 9 2.71 23.22 -3.87
CA GLY A 9 2.73 24.60 -4.39
C GLY A 9 3.86 24.89 -5.39
N LEU A 10 4.78 23.95 -5.65
CA LEU A 10 5.82 24.12 -6.67
C LEU A 10 5.22 24.25 -8.07
N GLU A 11 4.10 23.57 -8.34
CA GLU A 11 3.34 23.64 -9.59
C GLU A 11 2.92 25.08 -9.92
N LYS A 12 2.53 25.87 -8.92
CA LYS A 12 2.13 27.28 -9.09
C LYS A 12 3.32 28.17 -9.46
N ILE A 13 4.51 27.86 -8.92
CA ILE A 13 5.75 28.59 -9.24
C ILE A 13 6.14 28.32 -10.70
N ILE A 14 6.05 27.07 -11.14
CA ILE A 14 6.34 26.65 -12.50
C ILE A 14 5.33 27.28 -13.47
N GLU A 15 4.04 27.21 -13.15
CA GLU A 15 2.97 27.80 -13.95
C GLU A 15 3.21 29.30 -14.14
N LYS A 16 3.47 30.06 -13.06
CA LYS A 16 3.77 31.49 -13.13
C LYS A 16 4.97 31.78 -14.03
N ARG A 17 6.04 31.00 -13.94
CA ARG A 17 7.22 31.14 -14.81
C ARG A 17 6.90 30.90 -16.29
N LEU A 18 6.01 29.93 -16.58
CA LEU A 18 5.60 29.63 -17.95
C LEU A 18 4.67 30.70 -18.51
N ASP A 19 3.75 31.24 -17.70
CA ASP A 19 2.83 32.28 -18.08
C ASP A 19 3.53 33.63 -18.29
N GLU A 20 4.54 33.97 -17.48
CA GLU A 20 5.38 35.17 -17.69
C GLU A 20 6.13 35.12 -19.04
N LYS A 21 6.49 33.96 -19.54
CA LYS A 21 7.10 33.79 -20.86
C LYS A 21 6.11 33.83 -22.02
N ALA A 22 4.82 33.69 -21.74
CA ALA A 22 3.74 33.71 -22.74
C ALA A 22 3.19 35.14 -23.04
N ILE A 23 3.71 36.19 -22.39
CA ILE A 23 3.31 37.57 -22.64
C ILE A 23 4.04 38.05 -23.90
N GLY A 24 3.53 37.66 -25.07
CA GLY A 24 3.96 38.09 -26.39
C GLY A 24 2.84 37.95 -27.42
N PHE A 25 2.88 38.71 -28.50
CA PHE A 25 1.92 38.62 -29.60
C PHE A 25 1.90 37.18 -30.14
N GLY A 26 0.82 36.42 -29.83
CA GLY A 26 0.65 35.04 -30.22
C GLY A 26 0.42 34.06 -29.07
N ALA A 27 0.23 34.53 -27.84
CA ALA A 27 -0.11 33.69 -26.71
C ALA A 27 -1.43 32.96 -26.97
N ASN A 28 -1.35 31.63 -27.23
CA ASN A 28 -2.49 30.77 -27.22
C ASN A 28 -2.99 30.70 -25.76
N VAL A 29 -4.06 31.39 -25.49
CA VAL A 29 -4.81 31.28 -24.22
C VAL A 29 -5.47 29.91 -24.21
N GLN A 30 -4.67 28.87 -23.95
CA GLN A 30 -5.23 27.58 -23.58
C GLN A 30 -6.00 27.77 -22.28
N SER A 31 -7.26 27.38 -22.29
CA SER A 31 -8.15 27.49 -21.16
C SER A 31 -7.49 26.92 -19.92
N LYS A 32 -7.64 27.59 -18.78
CA LYS A 32 -7.09 27.27 -17.44
C LYS A 32 -7.54 25.91 -16.87
N LYS A 33 -8.18 25.05 -17.66
CA LYS A 33 -8.68 23.77 -17.26
C LYS A 33 -7.60 22.71 -17.48
N GLU A 34 -7.05 22.25 -16.38
CA GLU A 34 -6.29 20.99 -16.26
C GLU A 34 -4.95 20.93 -17.04
N LYS A 35 -4.06 21.87 -16.83
CA LYS A 35 -2.63 21.55 -17.01
C LYS A 35 -2.34 20.41 -16.03
N ASN A 36 -2.17 19.21 -16.55
CA ASN A 36 -1.85 18.04 -15.74
C ASN A 36 -0.63 18.37 -14.87
N VAL A 37 -0.79 18.33 -13.55
CA VAL A 37 0.25 18.68 -12.58
C VAL A 37 1.56 17.94 -12.89
N SER A 38 1.47 16.68 -13.33
CA SER A 38 2.62 15.91 -13.76
C SER A 38 3.37 16.55 -14.94
N GLN A 39 2.65 17.14 -15.91
CA GLN A 39 3.26 17.82 -17.05
C GLN A 39 3.93 19.15 -16.63
N LEU A 40 3.38 19.85 -15.64
CA LEU A 40 4.02 21.04 -15.07
C LEU A 40 5.29 20.65 -14.32
N LEU A 41 5.20 19.66 -13.44
CA LEU A 41 6.36 19.17 -12.68
C LEU A 41 7.48 18.63 -13.57
N ALA A 42 7.14 18.05 -14.72
CA ALA A 42 8.14 17.61 -15.71
C ALA A 42 9.01 18.76 -16.26
N GLN A 43 8.54 20.01 -16.15
CA GLN A 43 9.26 21.20 -16.60
C GLN A 43 9.99 21.94 -15.47
N VAL A 44 10.12 21.31 -14.29
CA VAL A 44 10.80 21.90 -13.14
C VAL A 44 12.25 22.25 -13.45
N GLN A 45 12.69 23.40 -12.97
CA GLN A 45 14.07 23.90 -13.12
C GLN A 45 14.67 24.21 -11.74
N PRO A 46 16.00 24.19 -11.58
CA PRO A 46 16.65 24.56 -10.32
C PRO A 46 16.19 25.89 -9.74
N HIS A 47 15.89 26.87 -10.61
CA HIS A 47 15.38 28.18 -10.21
C HIS A 47 14.00 28.10 -9.53
N ASP A 48 13.13 27.18 -9.94
CA ASP A 48 11.82 26.99 -9.32
C ASP A 48 11.98 26.49 -7.89
N ILE A 49 12.94 25.58 -7.68
CA ILE A 49 13.27 25.03 -6.35
C ILE A 49 13.85 26.10 -5.42
N LEU A 50 14.67 27.01 -5.96
CA LEU A 50 15.15 28.19 -5.22
C LEU A 50 13.99 29.10 -4.82
N LYS A 51 13.06 29.38 -5.75
CA LYS A 51 11.85 30.18 -5.46
C LYS A 51 10.93 29.50 -4.45
N PHE A 52 10.92 28.16 -4.42
CA PHE A 52 10.17 27.39 -3.45
C PHE A 52 10.73 27.52 -2.03
N GLY A 53 12.02 27.90 -1.89
CA GLY A 53 12.66 28.19 -0.60
C GLY A 53 13.81 27.25 -0.23
N ILE A 54 14.25 26.39 -1.14
CA ILE A 54 15.47 25.60 -0.92
C ILE A 54 16.70 26.50 -1.12
N ILE A 55 17.66 26.40 -0.19
CA ILE A 55 18.88 27.23 -0.21
C ILE A 55 19.75 26.91 -1.43
N PRO A 56 20.42 27.94 -2.02
CA PRO A 56 21.23 27.78 -3.22
C PRO A 56 22.34 26.73 -3.09
N GLU A 57 22.97 26.67 -1.94
CA GLU A 57 24.06 25.74 -1.63
C GLU A 57 23.58 24.27 -1.75
N LEU A 58 22.34 23.99 -1.34
CA LEU A 58 21.78 22.64 -1.42
C LEU A 58 21.40 22.30 -2.86
N VAL A 59 20.77 23.23 -3.57
CA VAL A 59 20.39 23.05 -4.98
C VAL A 59 21.63 22.80 -5.84
N GLY A 60 22.74 23.54 -5.59
CA GLY A 60 24.00 23.34 -6.29
C GLY A 60 24.66 21.97 -6.00
N ARG A 61 24.41 21.38 -4.86
CA ARG A 61 24.96 20.06 -4.46
C ARG A 61 24.08 18.88 -4.88
N LEU A 62 22.81 19.11 -5.21
CA LEU A 62 21.85 18.14 -5.69
C LEU A 62 21.38 18.48 -7.11
N PRO A 63 22.26 18.34 -8.12
CA PRO A 63 21.99 18.88 -9.45
C PRO A 63 20.96 18.06 -10.24
N VAL A 64 20.69 16.82 -9.83
CA VAL A 64 19.72 15.95 -10.51
C VAL A 64 18.35 16.12 -9.88
N ILE A 65 17.43 16.65 -10.66
CA ILE A 65 16.03 16.83 -10.27
C ILE A 65 15.21 15.81 -11.04
N ALA A 66 14.48 14.95 -10.33
CA ALA A 66 13.63 13.93 -10.91
C ALA A 66 12.18 14.12 -10.46
N PRO A 67 11.31 14.67 -11.30
CA PRO A 67 9.88 14.72 -11.02
C PRO A 67 9.28 13.32 -11.11
N LEU A 68 8.33 13.03 -10.23
CA LEU A 68 7.57 11.78 -10.24
C LEU A 68 6.18 12.05 -10.85
N ASN A 69 5.76 11.16 -11.73
CA ASN A 69 4.42 11.20 -12.29
C ASN A 69 3.40 10.69 -11.27
N ALA A 70 2.14 11.16 -11.40
CA ALA A 70 1.04 10.58 -10.67
C ALA A 70 0.88 9.10 -11.06
N LEU A 71 0.67 8.24 -10.05
CA LEU A 71 0.45 6.81 -10.26
C LEU A 71 -0.89 6.60 -10.96
N GLN A 72 -0.87 5.81 -12.02
CA GLN A 72 -2.07 5.34 -12.69
C GLN A 72 -2.57 4.04 -12.03
N ARG A 73 -3.78 3.61 -12.41
CA ARG A 73 -4.38 2.38 -11.90
C ARG A 73 -3.47 1.16 -12.10
N GLU A 74 -2.91 1.03 -13.29
CA GLU A 74 -2.02 -0.06 -13.68
C GLU A 74 -0.76 -0.09 -12.81
N ASP A 75 -0.20 1.09 -12.48
CA ASP A 75 0.96 1.19 -11.60
C ASP A 75 0.63 0.72 -10.19
N LEU A 76 -0.56 1.07 -9.67
CA LEU A 76 -1.01 0.65 -8.34
C LEU A 76 -1.22 -0.87 -8.28
N VAL A 77 -1.80 -1.48 -9.32
CA VAL A 77 -1.94 -2.94 -9.44
C VAL A 77 -0.56 -3.62 -9.46
N ARG A 78 0.39 -3.06 -10.22
CA ARG A 78 1.77 -3.57 -10.23
C ARG A 78 2.43 -3.47 -8.86
N ILE A 79 2.24 -2.36 -8.14
CA ILE A 79 2.75 -2.17 -6.76
C ILE A 79 2.16 -3.21 -5.81
N LEU A 80 0.93 -3.65 -5.99
CA LEU A 80 0.31 -4.68 -5.17
C LEU A 80 0.93 -6.06 -5.36
N GLN A 81 1.46 -6.39 -6.55
CA GLN A 81 1.87 -7.74 -6.93
C GLN A 81 3.37 -7.92 -7.18
N GLU A 82 4.02 -7.00 -7.93
CA GLU A 82 5.36 -7.22 -8.47
C GLU A 82 6.48 -7.14 -7.42
N PRO A 83 6.54 -6.14 -6.51
CA PRO A 83 7.66 -6.00 -5.59
C PRO A 83 7.95 -7.29 -4.80
N LYS A 84 9.21 -7.47 -4.38
CA LYS A 84 9.60 -8.61 -3.55
C LYS A 84 8.72 -8.75 -2.32
N ASN A 85 8.41 -7.62 -1.66
CA ASN A 85 7.55 -7.53 -0.48
C ASN A 85 6.22 -6.85 -0.84
N ALA A 86 5.59 -7.21 -1.95
CA ALA A 86 4.28 -6.71 -2.34
C ALA A 86 3.23 -7.02 -1.27
N LEU A 87 2.22 -6.14 -1.11
CA LEU A 87 1.18 -6.30 -0.09
C LEU A 87 0.45 -7.64 -0.22
N VAL A 88 0.07 -8.03 -1.43
CA VAL A 88 -0.56 -9.33 -1.70
C VAL A 88 0.29 -10.48 -1.19
N LYS A 89 1.61 -10.45 -1.44
CA LYS A 89 2.53 -11.50 -0.98
C LYS A 89 2.65 -11.53 0.55
N GLN A 90 2.60 -10.36 1.20
CA GLN A 90 2.65 -10.28 2.67
C GLN A 90 1.42 -10.95 3.29
N TYR A 91 0.20 -10.62 2.81
CA TYR A 91 -1.03 -11.20 3.34
C TYR A 91 -1.18 -12.68 3.00
N LYS A 92 -0.78 -13.11 1.79
CA LYS A 92 -0.70 -14.53 1.46
C LYS A 92 0.18 -15.27 2.46
N LYS A 93 1.37 -14.72 2.75
CA LYS A 93 2.29 -15.35 3.72
C LYS A 93 1.76 -15.37 5.15
N LEU A 94 0.97 -14.37 5.55
CA LEU A 94 0.34 -14.36 6.88
C LEU A 94 -0.68 -15.47 7.01
N LEU A 95 -1.59 -15.65 6.03
CA LEU A 95 -2.61 -16.70 6.07
C LEU A 95 -2.03 -18.08 5.82
N GLU A 96 -0.90 -18.18 5.11
CA GLU A 96 -0.17 -19.46 4.97
C GLU A 96 0.32 -20.02 6.32
N TYR A 97 0.54 -19.18 7.35
CA TYR A 97 0.86 -19.66 8.70
C TYR A 97 -0.32 -20.38 9.38
N ASP A 98 -1.54 -20.12 8.93
CA ASP A 98 -2.76 -20.80 9.35
C ASP A 98 -3.20 -21.88 8.34
N ASP A 99 -2.27 -22.29 7.45
CA ASP A 99 -2.51 -23.26 6.37
C ASP A 99 -3.71 -22.86 5.46
N VAL A 100 -3.86 -21.56 5.17
CA VAL A 100 -4.90 -21.01 4.30
C VAL A 100 -4.29 -20.31 3.10
N ASP A 101 -4.74 -20.68 1.88
CA ASP A 101 -4.34 -19.99 0.65
C ASP A 101 -5.24 -18.78 0.39
N LEU A 102 -4.62 -17.59 0.28
CA LEU A 102 -5.32 -16.36 -0.04
C LEU A 102 -5.17 -16.03 -1.52
N GLU A 103 -6.27 -15.88 -2.22
CA GLU A 103 -6.28 -15.46 -3.61
C GLU A 103 -7.04 -14.14 -3.82
N PHE A 104 -6.58 -13.35 -4.78
CA PHE A 104 -7.24 -12.15 -5.25
C PHE A 104 -7.56 -12.31 -6.74
N THR A 105 -8.79 -12.01 -7.12
CA THR A 105 -9.13 -11.93 -8.55
C THR A 105 -8.52 -10.67 -9.17
N GLU A 106 -8.28 -10.65 -10.47
CA GLU A 106 -7.78 -9.45 -11.17
C GLU A 106 -8.71 -8.25 -10.99
N ASP A 107 -10.03 -8.50 -11.01
CA ASP A 107 -11.04 -7.46 -10.79
C ASP A 107 -10.98 -6.90 -9.36
N ALA A 108 -10.69 -7.74 -8.35
CA ALA A 108 -10.49 -7.29 -6.98
C ALA A 108 -9.26 -6.37 -6.86
N LEU A 109 -8.15 -6.72 -7.50
CA LEU A 109 -6.94 -5.89 -7.49
C LEU A 109 -7.16 -4.54 -8.17
N ASN A 110 -7.89 -4.54 -9.28
CA ASN A 110 -8.31 -3.33 -9.96
C ASN A 110 -9.21 -2.46 -9.08
N ALA A 111 -10.19 -3.05 -8.40
CA ALA A 111 -11.09 -2.33 -7.50
C ALA A 111 -10.35 -1.76 -6.27
N ILE A 112 -9.34 -2.45 -5.74
CA ILE A 112 -8.47 -1.95 -4.67
C ILE A 112 -7.70 -0.72 -5.14
N ALA A 113 -7.14 -0.77 -6.37
CA ALA A 113 -6.44 0.36 -6.96
C ALA A 113 -7.36 1.57 -7.16
N ASP A 114 -8.57 1.37 -7.67
CA ASP A 114 -9.58 2.42 -7.87
C ASP A 114 -9.96 3.10 -6.54
N LYS A 115 -10.22 2.31 -5.48
CA LYS A 115 -10.50 2.86 -4.14
C LYS A 115 -9.33 3.66 -3.56
N ALA A 116 -8.09 3.28 -3.86
CA ALA A 116 -6.91 4.03 -3.42
C ALA A 116 -6.79 5.37 -4.16
N ILE A 117 -7.15 5.41 -5.46
CA ILE A 117 -7.18 6.63 -6.26
C ILE A 117 -8.29 7.57 -5.75
N GLU A 118 -9.51 7.06 -5.52
CA GLU A 118 -10.64 7.85 -5.01
C GLU A 118 -10.30 8.55 -3.68
N ARG A 119 -9.54 7.88 -2.82
CA ARG A 119 -9.10 8.46 -1.54
C ARG A 119 -7.97 9.47 -1.67
N ASN A 120 -7.41 9.70 -2.86
CA ASN A 120 -6.29 10.60 -3.13
C ASN A 120 -5.05 10.37 -2.23
N ILE A 121 -4.84 9.13 -1.75
CA ILE A 121 -3.73 8.78 -0.84
C ILE A 121 -2.59 8.08 -1.61
N GLY A 122 -2.81 7.76 -2.89
CA GLY A 122 -1.85 7.04 -3.73
C GLY A 122 -1.52 5.64 -3.19
N ALA A 123 -0.29 5.19 -3.39
CA ALA A 123 0.14 3.85 -2.98
C ALA A 123 0.01 3.57 -1.46
N ARG A 124 0.07 4.59 -0.61
CA ARG A 124 -0.16 4.43 0.84
C ARG A 124 -1.58 4.00 1.18
N GLY A 125 -2.55 4.40 0.36
CA GLY A 125 -3.96 4.02 0.49
C GLY A 125 -4.20 2.53 0.27
N LEU A 126 -3.36 1.86 -0.53
CA LEU A 126 -3.49 0.43 -0.82
C LEU A 126 -3.49 -0.43 0.45
N ARG A 127 -2.56 -0.13 1.39
CA ARG A 127 -2.50 -0.85 2.66
C ARG A 127 -3.79 -0.70 3.46
N ALA A 128 -4.29 0.52 3.61
CA ALA A 128 -5.51 0.79 4.37
C ALA A 128 -6.75 0.11 3.77
N VAL A 129 -6.84 0.04 2.43
CA VAL A 129 -7.90 -0.70 1.74
C VAL A 129 -7.78 -2.20 2.01
N MET A 130 -6.57 -2.76 1.89
CA MET A 130 -6.31 -4.18 2.16
C MET A 130 -6.60 -4.56 3.61
N GLU A 131 -6.17 -3.75 4.57
CA GLU A 131 -6.46 -3.96 6.00
C GLU A 131 -7.96 -3.97 6.27
N GLY A 132 -8.71 -3.01 5.69
CA GLY A 132 -10.15 -2.96 5.85
C GLY A 132 -10.88 -4.20 5.32
N LEU A 133 -10.34 -4.81 4.25
CA LEU A 133 -10.90 -6.03 3.66
C LEU A 133 -10.56 -7.30 4.46
N LEU A 134 -9.31 -7.40 4.90
CA LEU A 134 -8.78 -8.66 5.42
C LEU A 134 -8.85 -8.77 6.95
N THR A 135 -9.07 -7.67 7.68
CA THR A 135 -9.09 -7.69 9.15
C THR A 135 -10.10 -8.70 9.70
N LYS A 136 -11.32 -8.75 9.15
CA LYS A 136 -12.35 -9.70 9.59
C LYS A 136 -11.92 -11.13 9.31
N VAL A 137 -11.46 -11.41 8.10
CA VAL A 137 -11.01 -12.74 7.65
C VAL A 137 -9.84 -13.23 8.50
N MET A 138 -8.85 -12.37 8.75
CA MET A 138 -7.69 -12.69 9.59
C MET A 138 -8.05 -12.93 11.05
N TYR A 139 -9.17 -12.37 11.52
CA TYR A 139 -9.66 -12.61 12.87
C TYR A 139 -10.44 -13.93 12.97
N GLU A 140 -11.22 -14.27 11.93
CA GLU A 140 -12.09 -15.45 11.92
C GLU A 140 -11.33 -16.75 11.58
N ILE A 141 -10.41 -16.70 10.62
CA ILE A 141 -9.66 -17.87 10.13
C ILE A 141 -8.97 -18.68 11.26
N PRO A 142 -8.25 -18.06 12.21
CA PRO A 142 -7.60 -18.85 13.27
C PRO A 142 -8.58 -19.59 14.20
N SER A 143 -9.86 -19.20 14.20
CA SER A 143 -10.92 -19.82 14.98
C SER A 143 -11.65 -20.93 14.23
N ASP A 144 -11.44 -21.05 12.92
CA ASP A 144 -12.06 -22.07 12.06
C ASP A 144 -10.98 -22.88 11.34
N GLU A 145 -10.61 -23.99 11.96
CA GLU A 145 -9.56 -24.90 11.48
C GLU A 145 -9.89 -25.59 10.14
N THR A 146 -11.13 -25.48 9.65
CA THR A 146 -11.57 -26.13 8.39
C THR A 146 -11.30 -25.29 7.15
N VAL A 147 -11.01 -23.99 7.29
CA VAL A 147 -10.76 -23.10 6.16
C VAL A 147 -9.43 -23.44 5.48
N VAL A 148 -9.44 -23.70 4.19
CA VAL A 148 -8.25 -24.01 3.37
C VAL A 148 -7.93 -22.92 2.36
N LYS A 149 -8.94 -22.16 1.94
CA LYS A 149 -8.77 -21.11 0.93
C LYS A 149 -9.70 -19.94 1.18
N ALA A 150 -9.19 -18.74 0.93
CA ALA A 150 -9.96 -17.49 0.96
C ALA A 150 -9.78 -16.76 -0.38
N VAL A 151 -10.88 -16.44 -1.05
CA VAL A 151 -10.87 -15.73 -2.35
C VAL A 151 -11.51 -14.36 -2.18
N VAL A 152 -10.75 -13.32 -2.51
CA VAL A 152 -11.23 -11.94 -2.50
C VAL A 152 -11.66 -11.56 -3.91
N THR A 153 -12.94 -11.22 -4.06
CA THR A 153 -13.55 -10.77 -5.31
C THR A 153 -13.77 -9.26 -5.33
N LYS A 154 -14.17 -8.73 -6.47
CA LYS A 154 -14.50 -7.30 -6.61
C LYS A 154 -15.61 -6.87 -5.65
N GLU A 155 -16.64 -7.70 -5.51
CA GLU A 155 -17.79 -7.46 -4.62
C GLU A 155 -17.36 -7.31 -3.16
N CYS A 156 -16.36 -8.08 -2.75
CA CYS A 156 -15.75 -7.93 -1.42
C CYS A 156 -15.10 -6.55 -1.24
N VAL A 157 -14.38 -6.11 -2.27
CA VAL A 157 -13.73 -4.78 -2.24
C VAL A 157 -14.78 -3.68 -2.19
N GLU A 158 -15.88 -3.80 -2.90
CA GLU A 158 -16.99 -2.83 -2.90
C GLU A 158 -17.79 -2.86 -1.59
N GLY A 159 -17.67 -3.94 -0.80
CA GLY A 159 -18.37 -4.12 0.48
C GLY A 159 -19.76 -4.71 0.35
N THR A 160 -20.07 -5.31 -0.79
CA THR A 160 -21.37 -5.96 -1.08
C THR A 160 -21.36 -7.45 -0.77
N ALA A 161 -20.19 -8.07 -0.69
CA ALA A 161 -20.01 -9.47 -0.32
C ALA A 161 -18.83 -9.63 0.65
N GLU A 162 -18.79 -10.77 1.33
CA GLU A 162 -17.64 -11.20 2.12
C GLU A 162 -16.71 -12.08 1.28
N PRO A 163 -15.42 -12.24 1.63
CA PRO A 163 -14.52 -13.16 0.95
C PRO A 163 -15.05 -14.59 0.96
N GLU A 164 -14.94 -15.26 -0.17
CA GLU A 164 -15.38 -16.65 -0.32
C GLU A 164 -14.41 -17.57 0.41
N LEU A 165 -14.88 -18.28 1.43
CA LEU A 165 -14.11 -19.25 2.19
C LEU A 165 -14.42 -20.66 1.70
N THR A 166 -13.38 -21.42 1.39
CA THR A 166 -13.49 -22.87 1.07
C THR A 166 -13.09 -23.65 2.32
N HIS A 167 -13.93 -24.59 2.72
CA HIS A 167 -13.74 -25.43 3.89
C HIS A 167 -13.40 -26.87 3.48
N ASP A 168 -12.46 -27.46 4.20
CA ASP A 168 -12.13 -28.89 4.12
C ASP A 168 -12.16 -29.47 5.53
N PRO A 169 -13.16 -30.34 5.86
CA PRO A 169 -13.28 -30.95 7.18
C PRO A 169 -12.12 -31.90 7.52
N ASP A 170 -11.38 -32.37 6.52
CA ASP A 170 -10.25 -33.28 6.69
C ASP A 170 -8.89 -32.55 6.74
N LYS A 171 -8.90 -31.20 6.82
CA LYS A 171 -7.70 -30.37 6.89
C LYS A 171 -6.83 -30.77 8.09
N ILE A 172 -5.56 -31.11 7.82
CA ILE A 172 -4.57 -31.39 8.85
C ILE A 172 -3.79 -30.09 9.15
N ASN A 173 -4.08 -29.46 10.30
CA ASN A 173 -3.34 -28.29 10.76
C ASN A 173 -1.92 -28.66 11.21
N TYR A 174 -0.91 -28.26 10.45
CA TYR A 174 0.50 -28.48 10.78
C TYR A 174 0.99 -27.56 11.91
N SER A 175 0.40 -26.38 12.06
CA SER A 175 0.77 -25.38 13.08
C SER A 175 0.52 -25.85 14.52
N VAL A 176 -0.50 -26.69 14.75
CA VAL A 176 -0.83 -27.24 16.09
C VAL A 176 0.15 -28.32 16.50
N LYS A 177 0.82 -29.00 15.54
CA LYS A 177 1.77 -30.10 15.83
C LYS A 177 3.15 -29.64 16.32
N LEU A 178 3.46 -28.35 16.23
CA LEU A 178 4.76 -27.81 16.63
C LEU A 178 4.92 -27.60 18.15
N ASN A 179 3.84 -27.74 18.95
CA ASN A 179 3.91 -27.60 20.41
C ASN A 179 3.07 -28.61 21.21
N PRO A 180 3.29 -29.96 21.06
CA PRO A 180 2.60 -30.94 21.92
C PRO A 180 3.18 -31.06 23.32
N GLY A 181 4.16 -30.23 23.72
CA GLY A 181 4.96 -30.48 24.92
C GLY A 181 4.93 -29.40 26.02
N ARG A 182 4.04 -28.41 25.98
CA ARG A 182 4.11 -27.31 26.96
C ARG A 182 2.93 -27.18 27.95
N SER A 183 1.99 -28.10 27.95
CA SER A 183 0.83 -28.06 28.86
C SER A 183 0.84 -29.09 30.03
N GLU A 184 1.87 -29.95 30.16
CA GLU A 184 1.83 -30.99 31.19
C GLU A 184 3.01 -30.98 32.19
N SER A 185 3.66 -29.89 32.48
CA SER A 185 4.68 -29.84 33.51
C SER A 185 4.54 -28.66 34.48
N ARG A 186 3.33 -28.49 35.03
CA ARG A 186 3.16 -27.56 36.17
C ARG A 186 2.08 -28.02 37.14
N SER A 187 2.22 -29.27 37.65
CA SER A 187 1.58 -29.71 38.88
C SER A 187 2.36 -30.92 39.37
N GLU A 188 3.33 -30.71 40.23
CA GLU A 188 3.81 -31.62 41.26
C GLU A 188 5.24 -31.25 41.67
N SER A 189 5.33 -30.42 42.66
CA SER A 189 6.45 -30.37 43.60
C SER A 189 6.00 -29.40 44.71
N GLY A 190 5.69 -29.81 45.86
CA GLY A 190 6.40 -30.66 46.76
C GLY A 190 6.41 -29.88 48.04
N THR A 191 5.54 -30.23 49.01
CA THR A 191 5.54 -29.73 50.39
C THR A 191 6.91 -29.97 51.02
N PRO A 192 7.54 -28.98 51.69
CA PRO A 192 8.70 -29.28 52.53
C PRO A 192 8.23 -29.91 53.84
N LYS A 193 8.74 -31.12 54.10
CA LYS A 193 8.68 -31.77 55.42
C LYS A 193 9.54 -30.96 56.39
N SER A 194 8.94 -30.53 57.51
CA SER A 194 9.60 -30.06 58.70
C SER A 194 10.45 -31.22 59.29
N ALA A 195 11.68 -30.91 59.56
CA ALA A 195 12.54 -31.78 60.39
C ALA A 195 12.62 -31.15 61.80
N SER A 196 12.40 -32.02 62.77
CA SER A 196 12.67 -31.80 64.19
C SER A 196 14.13 -31.67 64.47
#